data_4218411b8ea34526cd1896a0b328947e
#
_entry.id   4218411b8ea34526cd1896a0b328947e
#
_cell.length_a   1.000
_cell.length_b   1.000
_cell.length_c   1.000
_cell.angle_alpha   90.00
_cell.angle_beta   90.00
_cell.angle_gamma   90.00
#
_symmetry.space_group_name_H-M   'P 1'
#
loop_
_entity.id
_entity.type
_entity.pdbx_description
1 polymer ?
#
loop_
_entity_poly.entity_id
_entity_poly.type
_entity_poly.pdbx_seq_one_letter_code
_entity_poly.pdbx_strand_id
1 'polypeptide(L)'
;GAAYAVIEATARLVAAGANWSKARFSYQEYFERMDKQAERFGQPVAALLGSIEAQIQLGLPSIGGKDSMSGTFEELTVPPTLVAFGVTTADSRKVLSPEFKTAGENIYYIPGQALTTEIDFDLIKSNFAQFEDIQDGHKVTSALAVKYGGVVESLALATFGNHIGAEVTLPELETALTAQLGGFVFTSPEEIAGVEKIGQTKADFTLIVNGVKLDGHKLDSAFQGKLEEVYPTEFAQSKELAEVPVVASDVVIKAKEKVEKPVVYIPVFPGTNSEYDSAKAFEKEGAEVNLVPFVTLNEEAIVKSVETMVDNIDKANILFFAGGFSAADEPDGSAKFIVNILLNEKVRVVIDSFIARGGLIIGICNGFQALVKSGLLPYGNFEDASSMSPTLFYNDANQHVAKMVETRIANTNSPWLAGVEVGEIHAIPVSHGEGKFVVTAEEFAELRDNGQIFSQYVDFDGKPSMDSKYNPNGSVHAIEGITSKNGQIIGKMGHSERYEDGLFQNIPGNKDQHLFASAVRYFTGK
;
A
#
# COMPACT_ATOMS: atom_id res chain seq x y z
N GLY A 1 20.45 13.79 -17.79
CA GLY A 1 19.32 13.31 -16.94
C GLY A 1 19.76 12.18 -16.03
N ALA A 2 20.18 11.04 -16.56
CA ALA A 2 20.48 9.85 -15.76
C ALA A 2 21.54 10.06 -14.67
N ALA A 3 22.63 10.77 -14.98
CA ALA A 3 23.64 11.12 -13.97
C ALA A 3 23.03 11.95 -12.83
N TYR A 4 22.16 12.88 -13.16
CA TYR A 4 21.48 13.71 -12.17
C TYR A 4 20.50 12.91 -11.30
N ALA A 5 19.84 11.88 -11.84
CA ALA A 5 18.98 10.99 -11.04
C ALA A 5 19.79 10.26 -9.95
N VAL A 6 21.00 9.80 -10.27
CA VAL A 6 21.90 9.18 -9.28
C VAL A 6 22.34 10.19 -8.21
N ILE A 7 22.70 11.41 -8.61
CA ILE A 7 23.11 12.48 -7.71
C ILE A 7 21.93 12.87 -6.78
N GLU A 8 20.74 13.07 -7.32
CA GLU A 8 19.55 13.42 -6.54
C GLU A 8 19.22 12.33 -5.51
N ALA A 9 19.20 11.07 -5.93
CA ALA A 9 18.93 9.96 -5.02
C ALA A 9 19.98 9.89 -3.89
N THR A 10 21.27 10.13 -4.22
CA THR A 10 22.34 10.20 -3.20
C THR A 10 22.13 11.38 -2.26
N ALA A 11 21.83 12.56 -2.78
CA ALA A 11 21.57 13.76 -1.94
C ALA A 11 20.39 13.56 -0.99
N ARG A 12 19.33 12.86 -1.42
CA ARG A 12 18.21 12.50 -0.56
C ARG A 12 18.60 11.58 0.59
N LEU A 13 19.48 10.60 0.34
CA LEU A 13 20.02 9.74 1.40
C LEU A 13 20.86 10.55 2.41
N VAL A 14 21.69 11.48 1.94
CA VAL A 14 22.45 12.38 2.79
C VAL A 14 21.52 13.27 3.63
N ALA A 15 20.54 13.90 3.01
CA ALA A 15 19.55 14.74 3.72
C ALA A 15 18.76 13.95 4.78
N ALA A 16 18.50 12.67 4.53
CA ALA A 16 17.85 11.79 5.50
C ALA A 16 18.77 11.32 6.66
N GLY A 17 20.04 11.74 6.67
CA GLY A 17 21.00 11.36 7.72
C GLY A 17 21.64 10.00 7.53
N ALA A 18 21.64 9.47 6.31
CA ALA A 18 22.21 8.17 6.01
C ALA A 18 23.65 8.28 5.48
N ASN A 19 24.45 7.27 5.72
CA ASN A 19 25.80 7.19 5.18
C ASN A 19 25.75 6.86 3.68
N TRP A 20 25.92 7.87 2.82
CA TRP A 20 25.81 7.73 1.39
C TRP A 20 26.93 6.88 0.78
N SER A 21 28.14 6.88 1.35
CA SER A 21 29.29 6.14 0.80
C SER A 21 29.06 4.62 0.77
N LYS A 22 28.10 4.12 1.55
CA LYS A 22 27.68 2.72 1.59
C LYS A 22 26.47 2.42 0.71
N ALA A 23 25.93 3.41 0.02
CA ALA A 23 24.73 3.23 -0.79
C ALA A 23 24.95 2.22 -1.94
N ARG A 24 23.88 1.52 -2.26
CA ARG A 24 23.75 0.63 -3.42
C ARG A 24 22.53 1.06 -4.21
N PHE A 25 22.62 0.99 -5.53
CA PHE A 25 21.53 1.43 -6.39
C PHE A 25 20.87 0.26 -7.12
N SER A 26 19.59 0.44 -7.39
CA SER A 26 18.84 -0.28 -8.41
C SER A 26 18.16 0.75 -9.30
N TYR A 27 18.02 0.46 -10.59
CA TYR A 27 17.42 1.40 -11.54
C TYR A 27 16.19 0.81 -12.17
N GLN A 28 15.20 1.68 -12.45
CA GLN A 28 14.07 1.38 -13.29
C GLN A 28 14.06 2.39 -14.44
N GLU A 29 14.10 1.89 -15.67
CA GLU A 29 14.11 2.72 -16.86
C GLU A 29 12.85 2.52 -17.69
N TYR A 30 12.39 3.59 -18.32
CA TYR A 30 11.24 3.59 -19.21
C TYR A 30 11.59 4.31 -20.49
N PHE A 31 11.35 3.64 -21.62
CA PHE A 31 11.58 4.16 -22.95
C PHE A 31 10.40 3.84 -23.86
N GLU A 32 10.23 4.60 -24.93
CA GLU A 32 9.28 4.30 -25.98
C GLU A 32 9.53 2.92 -26.63
N ARG A 33 8.59 2.45 -27.42
CA ARG A 33 8.79 1.23 -28.20
C ARG A 33 9.96 1.41 -29.17
N MET A 34 10.95 0.51 -29.08
CA MET A 34 12.21 0.65 -29.79
C MET A 34 12.09 0.47 -31.31
N ASP A 35 11.19 -0.38 -31.79
CA ASP A 35 11.06 -0.74 -33.20
C ASP A 35 12.41 -1.13 -33.85
N LYS A 36 12.63 -0.73 -35.13
CA LYS A 36 13.90 -0.93 -35.85
C LYS A 36 14.68 0.37 -36.05
N GLN A 37 14.38 1.41 -35.26
CA GLN A 37 15.02 2.71 -35.37
C GLN A 37 16.25 2.79 -34.46
N ALA A 38 17.41 2.91 -35.01
CA ALA A 38 18.69 2.93 -34.28
C ALA A 38 18.77 4.11 -33.29
N GLU A 39 18.19 5.25 -33.63
CA GLU A 39 18.15 6.46 -32.80
C GLU A 39 17.43 6.23 -31.47
N ARG A 40 16.38 5.42 -31.48
CA ARG A 40 15.63 5.06 -30.25
C ARG A 40 16.50 4.24 -29.30
N PHE A 41 17.32 3.34 -29.82
CA PHE A 41 18.29 2.59 -29.00
C PHE A 41 19.39 3.48 -28.41
N GLY A 42 19.66 4.64 -29.01
CA GLY A 42 20.58 5.63 -28.45
C GLY A 42 20.13 6.21 -27.11
N GLN A 43 18.84 6.25 -26.83
CA GLN A 43 18.27 6.80 -25.60
C GLN A 43 18.67 5.97 -24.36
N PRO A 44 18.38 4.63 -24.29
CA PRO A 44 18.82 3.81 -23.15
C PRO A 44 20.36 3.75 -23.04
N VAL A 45 21.09 3.74 -24.14
CA VAL A 45 22.56 3.79 -24.10
C VAL A 45 23.05 5.09 -23.46
N ALA A 46 22.46 6.24 -23.81
CA ALA A 46 22.83 7.54 -23.22
C ALA A 46 22.47 7.58 -21.72
N ALA A 47 21.31 7.02 -21.31
CA ALA A 47 20.92 6.92 -19.92
C ALA A 47 21.90 6.03 -19.13
N LEU A 48 22.25 4.87 -19.68
CA LEU A 48 23.23 3.95 -19.09
C LEU A 48 24.60 4.62 -18.91
N LEU A 49 25.13 5.29 -19.93
CA LEU A 49 26.41 5.98 -19.85
C LEU A 49 26.40 7.08 -18.78
N GLY A 50 25.33 7.88 -18.71
CA GLY A 50 25.18 8.91 -17.68
C GLY A 50 25.11 8.36 -16.27
N SER A 51 24.38 7.25 -16.06
CA SER A 51 24.32 6.60 -14.75
C SER A 51 25.64 5.96 -14.33
N ILE A 52 26.36 5.34 -15.27
CA ILE A 52 27.70 4.77 -15.03
C ILE A 52 28.71 5.86 -14.67
N GLU A 53 28.70 6.99 -15.37
CA GLU A 53 29.56 8.14 -15.06
C GLU A 53 29.37 8.58 -13.60
N ALA A 54 28.13 8.81 -13.19
CA ALA A 54 27.81 9.22 -11.81
C ALA A 54 28.23 8.15 -10.78
N GLN A 55 28.01 6.86 -11.08
CA GLN A 55 28.43 5.76 -10.20
C GLN A 55 29.94 5.71 -10.01
N ILE A 56 30.71 5.86 -11.09
CA ILE A 56 32.18 5.86 -11.05
C ILE A 56 32.67 7.07 -10.25
N GLN A 57 32.16 8.25 -10.53
CA GLN A 57 32.62 9.50 -9.92
C GLN A 57 32.26 9.56 -8.41
N LEU A 58 31.10 9.03 -8.02
CA LEU A 58 30.69 8.97 -6.62
C LEU A 58 31.20 7.71 -5.90
N GLY A 59 31.72 6.71 -6.60
CA GLY A 59 32.14 5.43 -6.03
C GLY A 59 30.98 4.56 -5.54
N LEU A 60 29.78 4.68 -6.16
CA LEU A 60 28.55 4.03 -5.74
C LEU A 60 28.09 2.99 -6.77
N PRO A 61 28.13 1.69 -6.45
CA PRO A 61 27.73 0.65 -7.39
C PRO A 61 26.21 0.44 -7.43
N SER A 62 25.71 0.01 -8.57
CA SER A 62 24.37 -0.58 -8.70
C SER A 62 24.42 -2.11 -8.62
N ILE A 63 23.37 -2.71 -8.09
CA ILE A 63 23.20 -4.17 -8.03
C ILE A 63 22.47 -4.72 -9.24
N GLY A 64 21.83 -3.85 -10.04
CA GLY A 64 21.04 -4.19 -11.20
C GLY A 64 19.94 -3.17 -11.45
N GLY A 65 19.01 -3.56 -12.31
CA GLY A 65 17.87 -2.72 -12.67
C GLY A 65 16.93 -3.47 -13.61
N LYS A 66 15.96 -2.74 -14.15
CA LYS A 66 14.97 -3.26 -15.08
C LYS A 66 14.58 -2.18 -16.07
N ASP A 67 14.62 -2.50 -17.35
CA ASP A 67 14.24 -1.59 -18.43
C ASP A 67 12.89 -1.96 -19.01
N SER A 68 12.08 -0.96 -19.30
CA SER A 68 10.87 -1.06 -20.09
C SER A 68 11.06 -0.32 -21.41
N MET A 69 11.03 -1.06 -22.52
CA MET A 69 11.23 -0.54 -23.89
C MET A 69 9.95 -0.69 -24.74
N SER A 70 8.78 -0.57 -24.12
CA SER A 70 7.48 -0.67 -24.76
C SER A 70 6.48 0.40 -24.28
N GLY A 71 7.00 1.52 -23.82
CA GLY A 71 6.21 2.63 -23.27
C GLY A 71 5.54 3.49 -24.36
N THR A 72 4.90 2.84 -25.34
CA THR A 72 4.08 3.50 -26.36
C THR A 72 2.71 2.86 -26.40
N PHE A 73 1.68 3.67 -26.24
CA PHE A 73 0.30 3.25 -26.35
C PHE A 73 -0.43 4.25 -27.26
N GLU A 74 -0.85 3.81 -28.44
CA GLU A 74 -1.41 4.68 -29.48
C GLU A 74 -0.48 5.86 -29.78
N GLU A 75 -0.94 7.10 -29.57
CA GLU A 75 -0.18 8.33 -29.77
C GLU A 75 0.64 8.76 -28.53
N LEU A 76 0.42 8.10 -27.39
CA LEU A 76 1.13 8.41 -26.15
C LEU A 76 2.46 7.66 -26.11
N THR A 77 3.52 8.39 -25.83
CA THR A 77 4.88 7.83 -25.71
C THR A 77 5.50 8.32 -24.39
N VAL A 78 6.00 7.38 -23.58
CA VAL A 78 6.71 7.74 -22.35
C VAL A 78 8.02 8.46 -22.70
N PRO A 79 8.32 9.61 -22.06
CA PRO A 79 9.63 10.24 -22.23
C PRO A 79 10.72 9.35 -21.64
N PRO A 80 11.96 9.42 -22.15
CA PRO A 80 13.10 8.72 -21.57
C PRO A 80 13.24 9.04 -20.09
N THR A 81 13.10 8.03 -19.25
CA THR A 81 13.04 8.19 -17.79
C THR A 81 13.94 7.18 -17.11
N LEU A 82 14.79 7.64 -16.18
CA LEU A 82 15.55 6.80 -15.26
C LEU A 82 15.15 7.15 -13.82
N VAL A 83 14.70 6.15 -13.07
CA VAL A 83 14.43 6.23 -11.64
C VAL A 83 15.54 5.53 -10.89
N ALA A 84 16.21 6.24 -9.99
CA ALA A 84 17.28 5.70 -9.17
C ALA A 84 16.76 5.39 -7.75
N PHE A 85 16.88 4.14 -7.34
CA PHE A 85 16.57 3.68 -5.99
C PHE A 85 17.87 3.47 -5.22
N GLY A 86 18.16 4.36 -4.27
CA GLY A 86 19.31 4.25 -3.39
C GLY A 86 18.91 3.56 -2.06
N VAL A 87 19.71 2.58 -1.65
CA VAL A 87 19.55 1.88 -0.36
C VAL A 87 20.86 1.94 0.41
N THR A 88 20.79 2.31 1.68
CA THR A 88 21.92 2.31 2.59
C THR A 88 21.44 2.07 4.02
N THR A 89 22.39 1.92 4.96
CA THR A 89 22.11 1.82 6.39
C THR A 89 22.30 3.16 7.07
N ALA A 90 21.49 3.47 8.08
CA ALA A 90 21.61 4.67 8.90
C ALA A 90 21.53 4.32 10.39
N ASP A 91 22.07 5.19 11.24
CA ASP A 91 21.76 5.19 12.67
C ASP A 91 20.37 5.82 12.86
N SER A 92 19.42 5.07 13.43
CA SER A 92 18.05 5.54 13.62
C SER A 92 17.94 6.83 14.45
N ARG A 93 18.95 7.14 15.27
CA ARG A 93 19.02 8.38 16.06
C ARG A 93 19.39 9.61 15.23
N LYS A 94 19.96 9.41 14.03
CA LYS A 94 20.40 10.46 13.10
C LYS A 94 19.43 10.68 11.93
N VAL A 95 18.37 9.87 11.84
CA VAL A 95 17.40 10.00 10.75
C VAL A 95 16.67 11.32 10.83
N LEU A 96 16.65 12.04 9.73
CA LEU A 96 15.97 13.32 9.55
C LEU A 96 14.79 13.16 8.59
N SER A 97 13.77 13.97 8.80
CA SER A 97 12.67 14.14 7.86
C SER A 97 12.61 15.59 7.34
N PRO A 98 11.94 15.81 6.19
CA PRO A 98 12.05 17.07 5.47
C PRO A 98 11.29 18.24 6.09
N GLU A 99 10.20 18.00 6.83
CA GLU A 99 9.32 19.05 7.32
C GLU A 99 9.93 19.84 8.48
N PHE A 100 9.69 21.14 8.53
CA PHE A 100 10.06 22.00 9.67
C PHE A 100 9.40 21.50 10.97
N LYS A 101 10.18 21.46 12.07
CA LYS A 101 9.73 20.87 13.35
C LYS A 101 9.24 21.92 14.35
N THR A 102 9.91 23.06 14.41
CA THR A 102 9.66 24.09 15.44
C THR A 102 9.80 25.47 14.83
N ALA A 103 8.94 26.39 15.21
CA ALA A 103 9.08 27.79 14.84
C ALA A 103 10.25 28.46 15.59
N GLY A 104 10.95 29.38 14.91
CA GLY A 104 12.10 30.10 15.44
C GLY A 104 13.45 29.41 15.24
N GLU A 105 13.50 28.27 14.57
CA GLU A 105 14.76 27.63 14.19
C GLU A 105 15.43 28.35 13.02
N ASN A 106 16.76 28.36 13.02
CA ASN A 106 17.55 28.93 11.94
C ASN A 106 17.48 28.04 10.71
N ILE A 107 17.36 28.63 9.53
CA ILE A 107 17.37 27.95 8.23
C ILE A 107 18.71 28.21 7.56
N TYR A 108 19.37 27.14 7.17
CA TYR A 108 20.66 27.13 6.51
C TYR A 108 20.57 26.58 5.09
N TYR A 109 21.49 27.03 4.24
CA TYR A 109 21.54 26.64 2.84
C TYR A 109 22.95 26.30 2.40
N ILE A 110 23.14 25.15 1.81
CA ILE A 110 24.34 24.73 1.08
C ILE A 110 23.97 24.74 -0.40
N PRO A 111 24.51 25.65 -1.22
CA PRO A 111 24.19 25.71 -2.64
C PRO A 111 24.64 24.46 -3.39
N GLY A 112 23.74 23.91 -4.23
CA GLY A 112 24.07 22.85 -5.15
C GLY A 112 24.58 23.37 -6.48
N GLN A 113 24.95 22.47 -7.38
CA GLN A 113 25.30 22.79 -8.75
C GLN A 113 24.03 23.01 -9.59
N ALA A 114 24.00 24.09 -10.38
CA ALA A 114 22.97 24.28 -11.41
C ALA A 114 23.06 23.19 -12.48
N LEU A 115 21.92 22.85 -13.11
CA LEU A 115 21.89 21.84 -14.18
C LEU A 115 22.63 22.31 -15.42
N THR A 116 23.73 21.64 -15.74
CA THR A 116 24.58 21.91 -16.92
C THR A 116 24.95 20.60 -17.58
N THR A 117 25.64 20.67 -18.74
CA THR A 117 26.19 19.48 -19.41
C THR A 117 27.44 18.94 -18.71
N GLU A 118 28.14 19.79 -17.95
CA GLU A 118 29.33 19.42 -17.17
C GLU A 118 28.97 19.34 -15.69
N ILE A 119 29.25 18.20 -15.08
CA ILE A 119 28.94 17.95 -13.68
C ILE A 119 30.21 18.07 -12.84
N ASP A 120 30.18 18.97 -11.85
CA ASP A 120 31.24 19.10 -10.86
C ASP A 120 31.01 18.12 -9.69
N PHE A 121 31.49 16.91 -9.87
CA PHE A 121 31.39 15.87 -8.84
C PHE A 121 32.19 16.18 -7.57
N ASP A 122 33.22 17.02 -7.65
CA ASP A 122 34.02 17.39 -6.48
C ASP A 122 33.25 18.37 -5.60
N LEU A 123 32.57 19.35 -6.20
CA LEU A 123 31.63 20.23 -5.48
C LEU A 123 30.53 19.40 -4.80
N ILE A 124 29.91 18.46 -5.53
CA ILE A 124 28.83 17.63 -4.99
C ILE A 124 29.31 16.78 -3.80
N LYS A 125 30.45 16.10 -3.92
CA LYS A 125 31.05 15.34 -2.81
C LYS A 125 31.43 16.22 -1.62
N SER A 126 31.95 17.43 -1.90
CA SER A 126 32.26 18.41 -0.84
C SER A 126 31.02 18.84 -0.07
N ASN A 127 29.90 19.09 -0.77
CA ASN A 127 28.63 19.45 -0.14
C ASN A 127 28.07 18.29 0.72
N PHE A 128 28.19 17.05 0.25
CA PHE A 128 27.79 15.88 1.01
C PHE A 128 28.59 15.74 2.30
N ALA A 129 29.93 15.87 2.20
CA ALA A 129 30.81 15.81 3.37
C ALA A 129 30.53 16.98 4.35
N GLN A 130 30.34 18.20 3.84
CA GLN A 130 30.01 19.36 4.66
C GLN A 130 28.71 19.15 5.44
N PHE A 131 27.67 18.60 4.79
CA PHE A 131 26.40 18.36 5.48
C PHE A 131 26.52 17.23 6.53
N GLU A 132 27.25 16.14 6.23
CA GLU A 132 27.52 15.07 7.21
C GLU A 132 28.28 15.61 8.43
N ASP A 133 29.31 16.44 8.22
CA ASP A 133 30.08 17.09 9.31
C ASP A 133 29.17 17.98 10.18
N ILE A 134 28.26 18.76 9.56
CA ILE A 134 27.30 19.59 10.26
C ILE A 134 26.35 18.71 11.11
N GLN A 135 25.82 17.64 10.53
CA GLN A 135 24.91 16.73 11.23
C GLN A 135 25.60 15.98 12.39
N ASP A 136 26.90 15.70 12.27
CA ASP A 136 27.67 15.05 13.32
C ASP A 136 28.07 16.02 14.45
N GLY A 137 28.28 17.29 14.13
CA GLY A 137 28.71 18.34 15.08
C GLY A 137 27.59 19.17 15.71
N HIS A 138 26.40 19.19 15.12
CA HIS A 138 25.31 20.07 15.50
C HIS A 138 23.95 19.36 15.53
N LYS A 139 22.99 19.96 16.24
CA LYS A 139 21.59 19.48 16.24
C LYS A 139 20.86 19.97 14.99
N VAL A 140 20.82 19.13 13.96
CA VAL A 140 19.95 19.33 12.78
C VAL A 140 18.56 18.74 13.07
N THR A 141 17.49 19.46 12.75
CA THR A 141 16.10 19.08 13.06
C THR A 141 15.32 18.65 11.83
N SER A 142 15.61 19.24 10.67
CA SER A 142 15.05 18.83 9.37
C SER A 142 16.03 19.10 8.24
N ALA A 143 15.94 18.35 7.15
CA ALA A 143 16.77 18.58 5.97
C ALA A 143 16.11 18.08 4.67
N LEU A 144 16.36 18.83 3.59
CA LEU A 144 15.95 18.47 2.22
C LEU A 144 17.12 18.68 1.27
N ALA A 145 17.22 17.80 0.29
CA ALA A 145 18.04 18.03 -0.90
C ALA A 145 17.35 19.05 -1.83
N VAL A 146 18.10 20.00 -2.34
CA VAL A 146 17.62 20.95 -3.35
C VAL A 146 17.46 20.24 -4.69
N LYS A 147 16.37 20.54 -5.42
CA LYS A 147 15.98 19.84 -6.66
C LYS A 147 15.61 20.82 -7.79
N TYR A 148 14.64 20.39 -8.63
CA TYR A 148 14.27 21.08 -9.86
C TYR A 148 13.68 22.49 -9.67
N GLY A 149 12.92 22.74 -8.61
CA GLY A 149 12.37 24.05 -8.29
C GLY A 149 13.29 24.91 -7.42
N GLY A 150 14.56 24.51 -7.27
CA GLY A 150 15.57 25.24 -6.50
C GLY A 150 15.31 25.24 -5.01
N VAL A 151 15.92 26.22 -4.32
CA VAL A 151 15.81 26.35 -2.87
C VAL A 151 14.39 26.75 -2.43
N VAL A 152 13.66 27.49 -3.27
CA VAL A 152 12.28 27.92 -2.95
C VAL A 152 11.32 26.75 -2.92
N GLU A 153 11.44 25.79 -3.84
CA GLU A 153 10.66 24.53 -3.80
C GLU A 153 10.96 23.75 -2.51
N SER A 154 12.25 23.59 -2.16
CA SER A 154 12.63 22.86 -0.95
C SER A 154 12.05 23.52 0.31
N LEU A 155 12.08 24.85 0.39
CA LEU A 155 11.47 25.61 1.49
C LEU A 155 9.94 25.41 1.53
N ALA A 156 9.26 25.49 0.39
CA ALA A 156 7.81 25.26 0.32
C ALA A 156 7.43 23.85 0.80
N LEU A 157 8.11 22.82 0.30
CA LEU A 157 7.89 21.43 0.72
C LEU A 157 8.12 21.22 2.23
N ALA A 158 9.13 21.90 2.79
CA ALA A 158 9.41 21.81 4.23
C ALA A 158 8.29 22.40 5.10
N THR A 159 7.49 23.33 4.57
CA THR A 159 6.38 23.95 5.33
C THR A 159 5.15 23.04 5.44
N PHE A 160 4.95 22.06 4.51
CA PHE A 160 3.68 21.35 4.37
C PHE A 160 3.38 20.38 5.52
N GLY A 161 4.37 19.64 6.01
CA GLY A 161 4.14 18.55 6.96
C GLY A 161 3.54 18.98 8.30
N ASN A 162 4.05 20.07 8.88
CA ASN A 162 3.62 20.58 10.19
C ASN A 162 2.96 21.98 10.11
N HIS A 163 2.71 22.49 8.91
CA HIS A 163 2.20 23.85 8.67
C HIS A 163 3.02 24.96 9.35
N ILE A 164 4.32 24.74 9.43
CA ILE A 164 5.29 25.71 9.95
C ILE A 164 5.86 26.49 8.77
N GLY A 165 5.69 27.81 8.76
CA GLY A 165 6.18 28.68 7.71
C GLY A 165 7.65 29.04 7.87
N ALA A 166 8.11 29.94 7.00
CA ALA A 166 9.48 30.44 7.02
C ALA A 166 9.56 31.86 6.50
N GLU A 167 10.58 32.60 6.96
CA GLU A 167 10.99 33.88 6.38
C GLU A 167 12.45 33.81 6.03
N VAL A 168 12.77 34.00 4.75
CA VAL A 168 14.12 33.84 4.21
C VAL A 168 14.50 35.03 3.32
N THR A 169 15.79 35.31 3.29
CA THR A 169 16.42 36.24 2.36
C THR A 169 17.43 35.46 1.52
N LEU A 170 17.23 35.45 0.22
CA LEU A 170 18.08 34.78 -0.74
C LEU A 170 18.80 35.81 -1.62
N PRO A 171 20.05 35.57 -2.03
CA PRO A 171 20.84 36.55 -2.76
C PRO A 171 20.18 37.01 -4.06
N GLU A 172 19.68 36.04 -4.86
CA GLU A 172 19.03 36.30 -6.13
C GLU A 172 17.83 35.34 -6.30
N LEU A 173 16.65 35.92 -6.56
CA LEU A 173 15.41 35.14 -6.70
C LEU A 173 15.44 34.21 -7.91
N GLU A 174 16.06 34.60 -9.02
CA GLU A 174 16.19 33.79 -10.22
C GLU A 174 17.00 32.52 -9.94
N THR A 175 18.16 32.65 -9.29
CA THR A 175 18.98 31.52 -8.85
C THR A 175 18.24 30.63 -7.83
N ALA A 176 17.43 31.24 -6.96
CA ALA A 176 16.66 30.51 -5.95
C ALA A 176 15.58 29.58 -6.51
N LEU A 177 15.09 29.87 -7.73
CA LEU A 177 14.12 29.07 -8.47
C LEU A 177 14.77 28.13 -9.49
N THR A 178 16.08 28.27 -9.73
CA THR A 178 16.80 27.44 -10.69
C THR A 178 17.07 26.05 -10.12
N ALA A 179 16.89 25.05 -10.95
CA ALA A 179 17.19 23.67 -10.61
C ALA A 179 18.66 23.50 -10.19
N GLN A 180 18.87 22.90 -9.04
CA GLN A 180 20.20 22.62 -8.48
C GLN A 180 20.20 21.21 -7.90
N LEU A 181 21.36 20.56 -7.93
CA LEU A 181 21.54 19.23 -7.35
C LEU A 181 22.78 19.17 -6.47
N GLY A 182 22.73 18.32 -5.45
CA GLY A 182 23.82 18.17 -4.48
C GLY A 182 23.91 19.32 -3.47
N GLY A 183 22.85 20.16 -3.34
CA GLY A 183 22.70 21.17 -2.31
C GLY A 183 21.67 20.79 -1.26
N PHE A 184 21.63 21.52 -0.15
CA PHE A 184 20.77 21.22 1.00
C PHE A 184 20.14 22.47 1.61
N VAL A 185 18.89 22.33 2.04
CA VAL A 185 18.22 23.24 2.98
C VAL A 185 17.98 22.46 4.26
N PHE A 186 18.34 23.04 5.41
CA PHE A 186 18.16 22.37 6.70
C PHE A 186 17.92 23.36 7.82
N THR A 187 17.39 22.86 8.94
CA THR A 187 17.11 23.68 10.14
C THR A 187 17.90 23.23 11.36
N SER A 188 18.23 24.21 12.21
CA SER A 188 18.87 23.97 13.50
C SER A 188 18.46 25.05 14.50
N PRO A 189 18.26 24.72 15.79
CA PRO A 189 18.14 25.72 16.85
C PRO A 189 19.47 26.38 17.18
N GLU A 190 20.59 25.86 16.69
CA GLU A 190 21.94 26.33 16.96
C GLU A 190 22.41 27.35 15.91
N GLU A 191 23.35 28.24 16.28
CA GLU A 191 24.11 29.03 15.31
C GLU A 191 25.27 28.19 14.79
N ILE A 192 25.32 27.99 13.47
CA ILE A 192 26.33 27.16 12.80
C ILE A 192 27.24 28.05 11.96
N ALA A 193 28.51 28.07 12.31
CA ALA A 193 29.52 28.85 11.58
C ALA A 193 29.92 28.13 10.26
N GLY A 194 30.28 28.93 9.25
CA GLY A 194 30.81 28.38 7.96
C GLY A 194 29.76 27.87 6.98
N VAL A 195 28.48 28.07 7.28
CA VAL A 195 27.36 27.79 6.38
C VAL A 195 26.41 28.97 6.31
N GLU A 196 25.80 29.24 5.17
CA GLU A 196 24.94 30.39 4.95
C GLU A 196 23.60 30.21 5.69
N LYS A 197 23.34 31.15 6.64
CA LYS A 197 22.04 31.28 7.28
C LYS A 197 21.14 32.15 6.42
N ILE A 198 20.06 31.61 5.89
CA ILE A 198 19.15 32.32 4.99
C ILE A 198 17.89 32.86 5.65
N GLY A 199 17.56 32.41 6.87
CA GLY A 199 16.36 32.88 7.57
C GLY A 199 16.00 32.09 8.80
N GLN A 200 14.70 32.12 9.15
CA GLN A 200 14.14 31.39 10.29
C GLN A 200 12.76 30.83 9.97
N THR A 201 12.39 29.74 10.65
CA THR A 201 11.04 29.16 10.63
C THR A 201 10.06 30.05 11.44
N LYS A 202 8.76 30.01 11.07
CA LYS A 202 7.67 30.80 11.65
C LYS A 202 6.50 29.93 12.05
N ALA A 203 5.74 30.36 13.06
CA ALA A 203 4.58 29.60 13.53
C ALA A 203 3.38 29.64 12.57
N ASP A 204 3.26 30.71 11.77
CA ASP A 204 2.19 30.83 10.78
C ASP A 204 2.54 30.07 9.48
N PHE A 205 1.57 29.42 8.86
CA PHE A 205 1.75 28.66 7.64
C PHE A 205 1.90 29.57 6.41
N THR A 206 3.02 30.30 6.37
CA THR A 206 3.34 31.29 5.34
C THR A 206 4.82 31.18 4.98
N LEU A 207 5.15 31.16 3.68
CA LEU A 207 6.52 31.27 3.20
C LEU A 207 6.77 32.71 2.73
N ILE A 208 7.76 33.38 3.33
CA ILE A 208 8.18 34.73 2.92
C ILE A 208 9.58 34.63 2.32
N VAL A 209 9.72 34.99 1.06
CA VAL A 209 10.99 34.99 0.33
C VAL A 209 11.27 36.40 -0.17
N ASN A 210 12.37 37.01 0.29
CA ASN A 210 12.75 38.38 -0.06
C ASN A 210 11.60 39.39 0.12
N GLY A 211 10.79 39.22 1.19
CA GLY A 211 9.62 40.06 1.49
C GLY A 211 8.35 39.72 0.72
N VAL A 212 8.41 38.81 -0.25
CA VAL A 212 7.21 38.31 -0.96
C VAL A 212 6.54 37.24 -0.11
N LYS A 213 5.29 37.47 0.25
CA LYS A 213 4.49 36.58 1.09
C LYS A 213 3.71 35.59 0.25
N LEU A 214 3.92 34.29 0.50
CA LEU A 214 3.23 33.17 -0.14
C LEU A 214 2.40 32.43 0.92
N ASP A 215 1.12 32.24 0.64
CA ASP A 215 0.18 31.52 1.50
C ASP A 215 0.48 30.00 1.42
N GLY A 216 0.74 29.36 2.55
CA GLY A 216 1.10 27.95 2.63
C GLY A 216 -0.01 27.01 2.13
N HIS A 217 -1.28 27.33 2.41
CA HIS A 217 -2.41 26.54 1.91
C HIS A 217 -2.52 26.58 0.38
N LYS A 218 -2.23 27.74 -0.23
CA LYS A 218 -2.23 27.86 -1.69
C LYS A 218 -1.08 27.10 -2.33
N LEU A 219 0.11 27.14 -1.70
CA LEU A 219 1.27 26.38 -2.18
C LEU A 219 1.02 24.87 -2.10
N ASP A 220 0.50 24.40 -0.98
CA ASP A 220 0.17 22.99 -0.76
C ASP A 220 -0.91 22.51 -1.74
N SER A 221 -2.00 23.26 -1.90
CA SER A 221 -3.05 22.95 -2.87
C SER A 221 -2.52 22.92 -4.31
N ALA A 222 -1.64 23.85 -4.69
CA ALA A 222 -1.03 23.85 -6.03
C ALA A 222 -0.10 22.64 -6.24
N PHE A 223 0.61 22.22 -5.21
CA PHE A 223 1.48 21.04 -5.26
C PHE A 223 0.67 19.74 -5.38
N GLN A 224 -0.31 19.56 -4.51
CA GLN A 224 -1.15 18.34 -4.49
C GLN A 224 -2.08 18.24 -5.70
N GLY A 225 -2.66 19.36 -6.14
CA GLY A 225 -3.63 19.41 -7.23
C GLY A 225 -3.04 19.23 -8.63
N LYS A 226 -1.73 19.14 -8.78
CA LYS A 226 -1.07 19.07 -10.10
C LYS A 226 -1.51 17.89 -10.98
N LEU A 227 -1.82 16.76 -10.36
CA LEU A 227 -2.24 15.54 -11.06
C LEU A 227 -3.73 15.22 -10.82
N GLU A 228 -4.48 16.08 -10.13
CA GLU A 228 -5.86 15.81 -9.71
C GLU A 228 -6.80 15.54 -10.89
N GLU A 229 -6.55 16.16 -12.06
CA GLU A 229 -7.33 15.94 -13.27
C GLU A 229 -7.18 14.53 -13.85
N VAL A 230 -5.99 13.94 -13.75
CA VAL A 230 -5.67 12.62 -14.33
C VAL A 230 -5.59 11.51 -13.28
N TYR A 231 -5.39 11.89 -12.02
CA TYR A 231 -5.29 10.98 -10.88
C TYR A 231 -5.98 11.61 -9.66
N PRO A 232 -7.31 11.66 -9.63
CA PRO A 232 -8.05 12.34 -8.60
C PRO A 232 -7.87 11.71 -7.21
N THR A 233 -7.64 12.55 -6.22
CA THR A 233 -7.61 12.16 -4.80
C THR A 233 -8.96 12.38 -4.13
N GLU A 234 -9.78 13.27 -4.68
CA GLU A 234 -11.17 13.51 -4.26
C GLU A 234 -12.15 13.01 -5.33
N PHE A 235 -13.16 12.27 -4.92
CA PHE A 235 -14.19 11.72 -5.80
C PHE A 235 -15.53 11.65 -5.08
N ALA A 236 -16.60 11.62 -5.88
CA ALA A 236 -17.96 11.54 -5.33
C ALA A 236 -18.20 10.16 -4.69
N GLN A 237 -18.55 10.15 -3.42
CA GLN A 237 -18.98 8.95 -2.69
C GLN A 237 -20.40 9.10 -2.17
N SER A 238 -21.11 7.98 -2.04
CA SER A 238 -22.35 7.96 -1.26
C SER A 238 -22.04 8.33 0.19
N LYS A 239 -22.90 9.17 0.78
CA LYS A 239 -22.85 9.52 2.20
C LYS A 239 -23.89 8.76 3.02
N GLU A 240 -24.61 7.85 2.39
CA GLU A 240 -25.63 7.06 3.05
C GLU A 240 -24.99 6.05 3.98
N LEU A 241 -25.27 6.20 5.26
CA LEU A 241 -24.76 5.34 6.33
C LEU A 241 -25.94 4.90 7.21
N ALA A 242 -26.35 3.66 7.04
CA ALA A 242 -27.34 3.06 7.93
C ALA A 242 -26.67 2.50 9.19
N GLU A 243 -27.41 2.46 10.27
CA GLU A 243 -26.95 1.86 11.51
C GLU A 243 -26.84 0.33 11.36
N VAL A 244 -25.67 -0.20 11.74
CA VAL A 244 -25.43 -1.63 11.90
C VAL A 244 -25.26 -1.88 13.40
N PRO A 245 -26.15 -2.65 14.04
CA PRO A 245 -26.07 -2.94 15.46
C PRO A 245 -24.76 -3.62 15.83
N VAL A 246 -24.17 -3.20 16.94
CA VAL A 246 -23.00 -3.87 17.53
C VAL A 246 -23.52 -4.86 18.56
N VAL A 247 -23.54 -6.16 18.17
CA VAL A 247 -24.18 -7.20 18.97
C VAL A 247 -23.27 -8.41 19.11
N ALA A 248 -22.96 -8.78 20.35
CA ALA A 248 -22.30 -10.06 20.63
C ALA A 248 -23.26 -11.21 20.35
N SER A 249 -22.79 -12.23 19.66
CA SER A 249 -23.56 -13.44 19.44
C SER A 249 -23.46 -14.37 20.64
N ASP A 250 -24.61 -14.80 21.15
CA ASP A 250 -24.70 -15.88 22.17
C ASP A 250 -24.61 -17.28 21.51
N VAL A 251 -24.54 -17.36 20.18
CA VAL A 251 -24.53 -18.63 19.46
C VAL A 251 -23.12 -19.21 19.48
N VAL A 252 -22.94 -20.32 20.17
CA VAL A 252 -21.68 -21.08 20.17
C VAL A 252 -21.75 -22.13 19.07
N ILE A 253 -21.08 -21.85 17.94
CA ILE A 253 -20.93 -22.80 16.86
C ILE A 253 -19.77 -23.73 17.18
N LYS A 254 -20.02 -25.03 17.28
CA LYS A 254 -19.02 -26.06 17.62
C LYS A 254 -18.65 -26.89 16.42
N ALA A 255 -17.39 -27.29 16.32
CA ALA A 255 -16.96 -28.26 15.33
C ALA A 255 -17.70 -29.61 15.52
N LYS A 256 -18.13 -30.21 14.42
CA LYS A 256 -18.75 -31.54 14.43
C LYS A 256 -17.74 -32.61 14.80
N GLU A 257 -16.50 -32.44 14.36
CA GLU A 257 -15.38 -33.30 14.70
C GLU A 257 -14.23 -32.47 15.24
N LYS A 258 -13.53 -32.99 16.24
CA LYS A 258 -12.31 -32.41 16.78
C LYS A 258 -11.10 -33.13 16.20
N VAL A 259 -10.09 -32.35 15.83
CA VAL A 259 -8.83 -32.85 15.32
C VAL A 259 -7.67 -32.24 16.10
N GLU A 260 -6.58 -32.98 16.28
CA GLU A 260 -5.41 -32.48 17.00
C GLU A 260 -4.69 -31.38 16.22
N LYS A 261 -4.59 -31.53 14.90
CA LYS A 261 -3.94 -30.61 13.98
C LYS A 261 -4.81 -30.38 12.75
N PRO A 262 -5.52 -29.25 12.67
CA PRO A 262 -6.37 -28.97 11.52
C PRO A 262 -5.55 -28.83 10.23
N VAL A 263 -6.10 -29.35 9.13
CA VAL A 263 -5.52 -29.22 7.79
C VAL A 263 -6.17 -28.03 7.09
N VAL A 264 -5.35 -27.09 6.66
CA VAL A 264 -5.75 -25.92 5.87
C VAL A 264 -5.37 -26.15 4.41
N TYR A 265 -6.31 -26.04 3.52
CA TYR A 265 -6.05 -26.05 2.09
C TYR A 265 -6.13 -24.65 1.50
N ILE A 266 -5.08 -24.23 0.81
CA ILE A 266 -4.97 -22.95 0.12
C ILE A 266 -4.69 -23.24 -1.36
N PRO A 267 -5.71 -23.16 -2.25
CA PRO A 267 -5.47 -23.24 -3.68
C PRO A 267 -4.73 -21.99 -4.17
N VAL A 268 -3.64 -22.19 -4.91
CA VAL A 268 -2.83 -21.10 -5.45
C VAL A 268 -3.13 -20.99 -6.95
N PHE A 269 -3.96 -20.03 -7.31
CA PHE A 269 -4.32 -19.77 -8.70
C PHE A 269 -3.27 -18.87 -9.37
N PRO A 270 -3.15 -18.88 -10.71
CA PRO A 270 -2.35 -17.87 -11.41
C PRO A 270 -2.76 -16.45 -10.96
N GLY A 271 -1.83 -15.67 -10.44
CA GLY A 271 -2.09 -14.33 -9.92
C GLY A 271 -2.45 -14.24 -8.43
N THR A 272 -2.49 -15.34 -7.68
CA THR A 272 -2.56 -15.32 -6.21
C THR A 272 -1.30 -14.71 -5.61
N ASN A 273 -1.43 -13.86 -4.59
CA ASN A 273 -0.30 -13.10 -4.03
C ASN A 273 -0.06 -13.28 -2.52
N SER A 274 -1.05 -13.66 -1.74
CA SER A 274 -0.97 -13.68 -0.27
C SER A 274 -0.92 -15.10 0.30
N GLU A 275 -0.63 -16.11 -0.50
CA GLU A 275 -0.65 -17.51 -0.09
C GLU A 275 0.40 -17.83 0.99
N TYR A 276 1.58 -17.25 0.89
CA TYR A 276 2.64 -17.49 1.89
C TYR A 276 2.36 -16.80 3.22
N ASP A 277 1.84 -15.56 3.20
CA ASP A 277 1.43 -14.86 4.41
C ASP A 277 0.30 -15.62 5.10
N SER A 278 -0.67 -16.11 4.32
CA SER A 278 -1.79 -16.92 4.80
C SER A 278 -1.33 -18.23 5.42
N ALA A 279 -0.39 -18.92 4.76
CA ALA A 279 0.18 -20.16 5.28
C ALA A 279 0.87 -19.94 6.62
N LYS A 280 1.74 -18.93 6.72
CA LYS A 280 2.42 -18.57 7.97
C LYS A 280 1.44 -18.25 9.10
N ALA A 281 0.36 -17.51 8.80
CA ALA A 281 -0.65 -17.15 9.80
C ALA A 281 -1.31 -18.40 10.41
N PHE A 282 -1.61 -19.43 9.62
CA PHE A 282 -2.16 -20.68 10.13
C PHE A 282 -1.12 -21.59 10.79
N GLU A 283 0.09 -21.67 10.23
CA GLU A 283 1.20 -22.47 10.79
C GLU A 283 1.61 -21.97 12.17
N LYS A 284 1.63 -20.65 12.38
CA LYS A 284 1.86 -20.03 13.69
C LYS A 284 0.88 -20.53 14.75
N GLU A 285 -0.36 -20.78 14.37
CA GLU A 285 -1.42 -21.30 15.26
C GLU A 285 -1.43 -22.84 15.37
N GLY A 286 -0.50 -23.53 14.69
CA GLY A 286 -0.30 -24.97 14.79
C GLY A 286 -1.09 -25.81 13.80
N ALA A 287 -1.65 -25.22 12.75
CA ALA A 287 -2.29 -25.97 11.67
C ALA A 287 -1.27 -26.60 10.72
N GLU A 288 -1.71 -27.59 9.95
CA GLU A 288 -1.00 -28.10 8.78
C GLU A 288 -1.52 -27.41 7.53
N VAL A 289 -0.62 -26.83 6.71
CA VAL A 289 -1.02 -26.04 5.55
C VAL A 289 -0.59 -26.71 4.25
N ASN A 290 -1.55 -26.90 3.34
CA ASN A 290 -1.33 -27.42 2.00
C ASN A 290 -1.50 -26.28 0.98
N LEU A 291 -0.37 -25.73 0.48
CA LEU A 291 -0.32 -24.81 -0.65
C LEU A 291 -0.24 -25.63 -1.94
N VAL A 292 -1.26 -25.57 -2.80
CA VAL A 292 -1.28 -26.36 -4.02
C VAL A 292 -1.56 -25.48 -5.23
N PRO A 293 -0.60 -25.37 -6.17
CA PRO A 293 -0.77 -24.61 -7.40
C PRO A 293 -1.87 -25.20 -8.30
N PHE A 294 -2.74 -24.32 -8.80
CA PHE A 294 -3.69 -24.64 -9.85
C PHE A 294 -3.05 -24.37 -11.21
N VAL A 295 -2.72 -25.42 -11.94
CA VAL A 295 -1.95 -25.35 -13.19
C VAL A 295 -2.89 -25.19 -14.38
N THR A 296 -2.63 -24.20 -15.26
CA THR A 296 -3.47 -23.83 -16.41
C THR A 296 -2.76 -23.95 -17.76
N LEU A 297 -1.67 -24.70 -17.84
CA LEU A 297 -0.82 -24.78 -19.04
C LEU A 297 -1.54 -25.37 -20.27
N ASN A 298 -2.47 -26.26 -20.03
CA ASN A 298 -3.30 -26.91 -21.05
C ASN A 298 -4.55 -27.51 -20.41
N GLU A 299 -5.46 -28.03 -21.22
CA GLU A 299 -6.73 -28.63 -20.79
C GLU A 299 -6.54 -29.78 -19.80
N GLU A 300 -5.59 -30.69 -20.08
CA GLU A 300 -5.29 -31.83 -19.19
C GLU A 300 -4.81 -31.36 -17.82
N ALA A 301 -3.96 -30.32 -17.77
CA ALA A 301 -3.48 -29.75 -16.54
C ALA A 301 -4.61 -29.10 -15.72
N ILE A 302 -5.57 -28.46 -16.39
CA ILE A 302 -6.75 -27.87 -15.72
C ILE A 302 -7.61 -28.98 -15.12
N VAL A 303 -7.92 -30.03 -15.87
CA VAL A 303 -8.71 -31.17 -15.37
C VAL A 303 -8.03 -31.81 -14.15
N LYS A 304 -6.72 -32.05 -14.23
CA LYS A 304 -5.94 -32.59 -13.12
C LYS A 304 -5.93 -31.66 -11.91
N SER A 305 -5.83 -30.33 -12.11
CA SER A 305 -5.89 -29.36 -11.04
C SER A 305 -7.24 -29.32 -10.33
N VAL A 306 -8.34 -29.47 -11.08
CA VAL A 306 -9.70 -29.61 -10.52
C VAL A 306 -9.79 -30.89 -9.66
N GLU A 307 -9.31 -32.01 -10.14
CA GLU A 307 -9.30 -33.26 -9.38
C GLU A 307 -8.44 -33.16 -8.10
N THR A 308 -7.25 -32.58 -8.22
CA THR A 308 -6.38 -32.30 -7.07
C THR A 308 -7.05 -31.37 -6.05
N MET A 309 -7.78 -30.36 -6.52
CA MET A 309 -8.52 -29.45 -5.66
C MET A 309 -9.64 -30.18 -4.90
N VAL A 310 -10.41 -31.02 -5.58
CA VAL A 310 -11.46 -31.87 -4.98
C VAL A 310 -10.87 -32.73 -3.86
N ASP A 311 -9.76 -33.43 -4.14
CA ASP A 311 -9.08 -34.29 -3.17
C ASP A 311 -8.55 -33.54 -1.94
N ASN A 312 -8.07 -32.32 -2.12
CA ASN A 312 -7.57 -31.51 -1.01
C ASN A 312 -8.71 -30.92 -0.19
N ILE A 313 -9.80 -30.47 -0.80
CA ILE A 313 -10.98 -29.98 -0.09
C ILE A 313 -11.59 -31.11 0.76
N ASP A 314 -11.65 -32.33 0.22
CA ASP A 314 -12.20 -33.47 0.96
C ASP A 314 -11.41 -33.80 2.24
N LYS A 315 -10.10 -33.59 2.25
CA LYS A 315 -9.21 -33.84 3.38
C LYS A 315 -9.08 -32.67 4.35
N ALA A 316 -9.39 -31.45 3.91
CA ALA A 316 -9.19 -30.24 4.68
C ALA A 316 -10.26 -30.04 5.77
N ASN A 317 -9.89 -29.30 6.81
CA ASN A 317 -10.79 -28.74 7.83
C ASN A 317 -11.10 -27.27 7.55
N ILE A 318 -10.14 -26.55 6.96
CA ILE A 318 -10.24 -25.13 6.63
C ILE A 318 -9.88 -24.94 5.16
N LEU A 319 -10.68 -24.15 4.45
CA LEU A 319 -10.44 -23.73 3.08
C LEU A 319 -10.21 -22.23 3.05
N PHE A 320 -9.07 -21.79 2.52
CA PHE A 320 -8.67 -20.41 2.46
C PHE A 320 -8.48 -19.94 1.00
N PHE A 321 -9.24 -18.95 0.59
CA PHE A 321 -9.05 -18.27 -0.69
C PHE A 321 -8.25 -16.97 -0.47
N ALA A 322 -7.00 -16.97 -0.95
CA ALA A 322 -6.07 -15.88 -0.76
C ALA A 322 -6.37 -14.68 -1.65
N GLY A 323 -5.77 -13.54 -1.29
CA GLY A 323 -5.77 -12.33 -2.08
C GLY A 323 -4.91 -12.44 -3.35
N GLY A 324 -5.01 -11.44 -4.21
CA GLY A 324 -4.27 -11.35 -5.46
C GLY A 324 -5.14 -10.86 -6.60
N PHE A 325 -4.77 -11.26 -7.83
CA PHE A 325 -5.45 -10.92 -9.08
C PHE A 325 -5.55 -12.19 -9.93
N SER A 326 -6.47 -13.08 -9.59
CA SER A 326 -6.57 -14.39 -10.22
C SER A 326 -6.79 -14.30 -11.72
N ALA A 327 -5.86 -14.89 -12.51
CA ALA A 327 -5.81 -14.82 -13.97
C ALA A 327 -5.89 -13.38 -14.51
N ALA A 328 -5.23 -12.41 -13.80
CA ALA A 328 -5.15 -10.98 -14.08
C ALA A 328 -6.47 -10.21 -13.89
N ASP A 329 -7.56 -10.84 -13.46
CA ASP A 329 -8.87 -10.25 -13.17
C ASP A 329 -9.43 -9.38 -14.31
N GLU A 330 -9.14 -9.71 -15.55
CA GLU A 330 -9.58 -8.95 -16.70
C GLU A 330 -10.69 -9.65 -17.51
N PRO A 331 -11.47 -8.81 -18.24
CA PRO A 331 -11.68 -7.38 -18.16
C PRO A 331 -12.76 -6.98 -17.15
N ASP A 332 -13.68 -7.77 -16.68
CA ASP A 332 -14.85 -7.32 -15.91
C ASP A 332 -15.04 -8.13 -14.65
N GLY A 333 -13.98 -8.53 -14.03
CA GLY A 333 -14.31 -9.34 -12.94
C GLY A 333 -13.25 -9.90 -12.08
N SER A 334 -12.97 -9.12 -11.09
CA SER A 334 -12.26 -9.60 -9.92
C SER A 334 -12.76 -10.98 -9.54
N ALA A 335 -11.81 -11.91 -9.44
CA ALA A 335 -12.00 -13.31 -9.09
C ALA A 335 -12.81 -14.18 -10.10
N LYS A 336 -13.09 -13.71 -11.31
CA LYS A 336 -13.85 -14.45 -12.32
C LYS A 336 -13.31 -15.85 -12.58
N PHE A 337 -11.99 -16.00 -12.61
CA PHE A 337 -11.36 -17.30 -12.77
C PHE A 337 -11.69 -18.25 -11.61
N ILE A 338 -11.52 -17.79 -10.37
CA ILE A 338 -11.85 -18.59 -9.18
C ILE A 338 -13.33 -18.95 -9.17
N VAL A 339 -14.22 -18.00 -9.48
CA VAL A 339 -15.68 -18.24 -9.54
C VAL A 339 -16.01 -19.37 -10.53
N ASN A 340 -15.42 -19.34 -11.73
CA ASN A 340 -15.64 -20.39 -12.72
C ASN A 340 -15.20 -21.79 -12.22
N ILE A 341 -14.09 -21.83 -11.44
CA ILE A 341 -13.63 -23.09 -10.84
C ILE A 341 -14.59 -23.53 -9.71
N LEU A 342 -15.04 -22.59 -8.87
CA LEU A 342 -15.99 -22.88 -7.79
C LEU A 342 -17.34 -23.40 -8.32
N LEU A 343 -17.77 -22.91 -9.47
CA LEU A 343 -19.00 -23.33 -10.14
C LEU A 343 -18.86 -24.65 -10.93
N ASN A 344 -17.65 -25.21 -11.02
CA ASN A 344 -17.47 -26.57 -11.59
C ASN A 344 -18.22 -27.60 -10.76
N GLU A 345 -18.98 -28.49 -11.40
CA GLU A 345 -19.86 -29.47 -10.75
C GLU A 345 -19.13 -30.29 -9.68
N LYS A 346 -17.94 -30.83 -9.97
CA LYS A 346 -17.15 -31.62 -9.00
C LYS A 346 -16.74 -30.79 -7.79
N VAL A 347 -16.34 -29.55 -8.03
CA VAL A 347 -15.90 -28.62 -6.96
C VAL A 347 -17.08 -28.19 -6.10
N ARG A 348 -18.24 -27.90 -6.70
CA ARG A 348 -19.47 -27.59 -5.94
C ARG A 348 -19.85 -28.72 -4.99
N VAL A 349 -19.93 -29.94 -5.51
CA VAL A 349 -20.32 -31.12 -4.71
C VAL A 349 -19.38 -31.31 -3.51
N VAL A 350 -18.07 -31.17 -3.68
CA VAL A 350 -17.14 -31.35 -2.57
C VAL A 350 -17.21 -30.19 -1.58
N ILE A 351 -17.44 -28.94 -2.04
CA ILE A 351 -17.65 -27.78 -1.14
C ILE A 351 -18.94 -27.92 -0.35
N ASP A 352 -20.03 -28.35 -0.95
CA ASP A 352 -21.29 -28.60 -0.23
C ASP A 352 -21.10 -29.68 0.87
N SER A 353 -20.39 -30.75 0.55
CA SER A 353 -20.01 -31.78 1.51
C SER A 353 -19.09 -31.22 2.62
N PHE A 354 -18.14 -30.36 2.25
CA PHE A 354 -17.21 -29.69 3.17
C PHE A 354 -17.96 -28.81 4.18
N ILE A 355 -18.90 -27.99 3.71
CA ILE A 355 -19.76 -27.16 4.56
C ILE A 355 -20.65 -28.04 5.44
N ALA A 356 -21.26 -29.07 4.86
CA ALA A 356 -22.16 -29.98 5.58
C ALA A 356 -21.48 -30.72 6.75
N ARG A 357 -20.17 -31.06 6.63
CA ARG A 357 -19.41 -31.68 7.70
C ARG A 357 -18.85 -30.69 8.74
N GLY A 358 -19.05 -29.37 8.55
CA GLY A 358 -18.65 -28.33 9.50
C GLY A 358 -17.29 -27.70 9.19
N GLY A 359 -16.83 -27.80 7.96
CA GLY A 359 -15.63 -27.14 7.47
C GLY A 359 -15.76 -25.60 7.51
N LEU A 360 -14.66 -24.91 7.70
CA LEU A 360 -14.61 -23.44 7.73
C LEU A 360 -14.00 -22.88 6.45
N ILE A 361 -14.62 -21.83 5.90
CA ILE A 361 -14.12 -21.15 4.69
C ILE A 361 -13.86 -19.68 4.99
N ILE A 362 -12.73 -19.16 4.51
CA ILE A 362 -12.44 -17.73 4.51
C ILE A 362 -11.94 -17.28 3.15
N GLY A 363 -12.35 -16.09 2.72
CA GLY A 363 -11.81 -15.39 1.56
C GLY A 363 -11.34 -14.00 1.93
N ILE A 364 -10.11 -13.66 1.56
CA ILE A 364 -9.56 -12.32 1.77
C ILE A 364 -9.31 -11.65 0.43
N CYS A 365 -9.73 -10.37 0.28
CA CYS A 365 -9.54 -9.56 -0.91
C CYS A 365 -10.08 -10.28 -2.17
N ASN A 366 -9.23 -10.77 -3.07
CA ASN A 366 -9.66 -11.53 -4.25
C ASN A 366 -10.44 -12.82 -3.89
N GLY A 367 -10.07 -13.47 -2.79
CA GLY A 367 -10.83 -14.60 -2.26
C GLY A 367 -12.24 -14.20 -1.78
N PHE A 368 -12.38 -13.04 -1.14
CA PHE A 368 -13.70 -12.53 -0.75
C PHE A 368 -14.57 -12.20 -1.96
N GLN A 369 -13.99 -11.58 -2.99
CA GLN A 369 -14.67 -11.35 -4.27
C GLN A 369 -15.21 -12.66 -4.87
N ALA A 370 -14.40 -13.73 -4.83
CA ALA A 370 -14.81 -15.05 -5.32
C ALA A 370 -15.98 -15.65 -4.52
N LEU A 371 -15.92 -15.56 -3.19
CA LEU A 371 -16.98 -16.08 -2.33
C LEU A 371 -18.31 -15.34 -2.51
N VAL A 372 -18.27 -14.00 -2.66
CA VAL A 372 -19.49 -13.21 -2.91
C VAL A 372 -20.06 -13.52 -4.29
N LYS A 373 -19.24 -13.50 -5.34
CA LYS A 373 -19.72 -13.71 -6.71
C LYS A 373 -20.17 -15.14 -6.99
N SER A 374 -19.73 -16.13 -6.21
CA SER A 374 -20.19 -17.51 -6.30
C SER A 374 -21.47 -17.82 -5.53
N GLY A 375 -21.92 -16.89 -4.64
CA GLY A 375 -23.06 -17.09 -3.76
C GLY A 375 -22.73 -17.74 -2.41
N LEU A 376 -21.52 -18.25 -2.22
CA LEU A 376 -21.08 -18.77 -0.91
C LEU A 376 -21.18 -17.72 0.20
N LEU A 377 -21.00 -16.47 -0.14
CA LEU A 377 -21.38 -15.33 0.68
C LEU A 377 -22.46 -14.51 -0.04
N PRO A 378 -23.49 -14.08 0.67
CA PRO A 378 -23.81 -14.29 2.09
C PRO A 378 -24.60 -15.56 2.38
N TYR A 379 -24.97 -16.36 1.38
CA TYR A 379 -26.00 -17.39 1.51
C TYR A 379 -25.49 -18.68 2.15
N GLY A 380 -24.22 -19.02 1.98
CA GLY A 380 -23.63 -20.28 2.45
C GLY A 380 -23.84 -21.47 1.51
N ASN A 381 -24.33 -21.20 0.29
CA ASN A 381 -24.56 -22.18 -0.78
C ASN A 381 -24.48 -21.50 -2.15
N PHE A 382 -24.57 -22.26 -3.24
CA PHE A 382 -24.50 -21.76 -4.61
C PHE A 382 -25.86 -21.49 -5.27
N GLU A 383 -26.95 -21.95 -4.68
CA GLU A 383 -28.29 -21.93 -5.28
C GLU A 383 -29.03 -20.62 -5.07
N ASP A 384 -28.80 -19.94 -3.95
CA ASP A 384 -29.56 -18.73 -3.58
C ASP A 384 -29.04 -17.47 -4.28
N ALA A 385 -27.93 -17.55 -5.03
CA ALA A 385 -27.38 -16.42 -5.76
C ALA A 385 -28.29 -15.99 -6.92
N SER A 386 -28.50 -14.69 -7.07
CA SER A 386 -29.31 -14.07 -8.08
C SER A 386 -28.64 -12.84 -8.70
N SER A 387 -29.28 -12.23 -9.70
CA SER A 387 -28.79 -10.97 -10.27
C SER A 387 -28.90 -9.77 -9.29
N MET A 388 -29.59 -9.94 -8.18
CA MET A 388 -29.73 -8.92 -7.12
C MET A 388 -28.78 -9.16 -5.95
N SER A 389 -28.04 -10.27 -5.94
CA SER A 389 -27.10 -10.60 -4.88
C SER A 389 -26.01 -9.56 -4.71
N PRO A 390 -25.46 -9.42 -3.47
CA PRO A 390 -24.32 -8.55 -3.23
C PRO A 390 -23.16 -8.83 -4.19
N THR A 391 -22.37 -7.81 -4.47
CA THR A 391 -21.16 -7.96 -5.30
C THR A 391 -20.04 -7.05 -4.80
N LEU A 392 -18.84 -7.30 -5.28
CA LEU A 392 -17.69 -6.42 -5.14
C LEU A 392 -17.37 -5.79 -6.50
N PHE A 393 -17.15 -4.48 -6.49
CA PHE A 393 -17.03 -3.65 -7.70
C PHE A 393 -15.82 -2.72 -7.60
N TYR A 394 -15.56 -1.93 -8.65
CA TYR A 394 -14.50 -0.92 -8.68
C TYR A 394 -14.60 0.03 -7.51
N ASN A 395 -13.47 0.40 -6.93
CA ASN A 395 -13.39 1.49 -5.96
C ASN A 395 -13.98 2.78 -6.57
N ASP A 396 -14.61 3.63 -5.75
CA ASP A 396 -15.16 4.91 -6.23
C ASP A 396 -14.09 5.82 -6.84
N ALA A 397 -12.84 5.70 -6.37
CA ALA A 397 -11.69 6.39 -6.95
C ALA A 397 -11.29 5.87 -8.35
N ASN A 398 -11.86 4.77 -8.80
CA ASN A 398 -11.50 4.06 -10.03
C ASN A 398 -9.99 3.79 -10.16
N GLN A 399 -9.34 3.52 -9.02
CA GLN A 399 -7.90 3.25 -8.94
C GLN A 399 -7.58 2.30 -7.79
N HIS A 400 -6.38 1.72 -7.83
CA HIS A 400 -5.86 0.88 -6.75
C HIS A 400 -5.58 1.71 -5.50
N VAL A 401 -6.07 1.25 -4.35
CA VAL A 401 -5.80 1.85 -3.04
C VAL A 401 -5.02 0.87 -2.19
N ALA A 402 -3.87 1.32 -1.66
CA ALA A 402 -3.05 0.58 -0.71
C ALA A 402 -2.76 1.45 0.51
N LYS A 403 -3.35 1.12 1.66
CA LYS A 403 -3.19 1.88 2.92
C LYS A 403 -3.58 1.07 4.14
N MET A 404 -3.26 1.58 5.33
CA MET A 404 -3.84 1.10 6.57
C MET A 404 -5.21 1.75 6.78
N VAL A 405 -6.19 0.95 7.20
CA VAL A 405 -7.54 1.40 7.56
C VAL A 405 -7.90 0.89 8.94
N GLU A 406 -8.80 1.60 9.64
CA GLU A 406 -9.39 1.09 10.86
C GLU A 406 -10.73 0.42 10.58
N THR A 407 -10.93 -0.74 11.19
CA THR A 407 -12.16 -1.51 11.12
C THR A 407 -12.64 -1.87 12.51
N ARG A 408 -13.96 -1.88 12.75
CA ARG A 408 -14.55 -2.37 13.99
C ARG A 408 -15.27 -3.69 13.79
N ILE A 409 -15.26 -4.52 14.81
CA ILE A 409 -16.08 -5.73 14.86
C ILE A 409 -17.51 -5.34 15.25
N ALA A 410 -18.46 -5.54 14.35
CA ALA A 410 -19.88 -5.24 14.59
C ALA A 410 -20.66 -6.45 15.11
N ASN A 411 -20.26 -7.66 14.74
CA ASN A 411 -20.92 -8.90 15.15
C ASN A 411 -19.90 -10.04 15.28
N THR A 412 -20.15 -10.99 16.21
CA THR A 412 -19.28 -12.16 16.44
C THR A 412 -19.98 -13.49 16.14
N ASN A 413 -21.00 -13.49 15.28
CA ASN A 413 -21.77 -14.69 14.89
C ASN A 413 -21.00 -15.60 13.92
N SER A 414 -19.78 -15.98 14.30
CA SER A 414 -18.91 -16.86 13.48
C SER A 414 -17.84 -17.51 14.35
N PRO A 415 -17.47 -18.78 14.11
CA PRO A 415 -16.32 -19.42 14.74
C PRO A 415 -15.01 -18.66 14.49
N TRP A 416 -14.88 -17.97 13.37
CA TRP A 416 -13.74 -17.15 13.02
C TRP A 416 -13.51 -15.96 13.97
N LEU A 417 -14.56 -15.52 14.66
CA LEU A 417 -14.58 -14.34 15.49
C LEU A 417 -14.58 -14.66 17.00
N ALA A 418 -14.32 -15.91 17.35
CA ALA A 418 -14.33 -16.35 18.76
C ALA A 418 -13.22 -15.72 19.62
N GLY A 419 -12.20 -15.15 19.00
CA GLY A 419 -11.07 -14.51 19.69
C GLY A 419 -11.14 -13.00 19.80
N VAL A 420 -12.24 -12.35 19.34
CA VAL A 420 -12.43 -10.89 19.37
C VAL A 420 -13.73 -10.51 20.04
N GLU A 421 -13.78 -9.27 20.52
CA GLU A 421 -14.98 -8.70 21.14
C GLU A 421 -15.70 -7.74 20.17
N VAL A 422 -17.01 -7.60 20.32
CA VAL A 422 -17.77 -6.61 19.56
C VAL A 422 -17.33 -5.20 19.94
N GLY A 423 -17.23 -4.32 18.95
CA GLY A 423 -16.74 -2.96 19.13
C GLY A 423 -15.22 -2.84 19.10
N GLU A 424 -14.48 -3.95 19.08
CA GLU A 424 -13.03 -3.93 18.99
C GLU A 424 -12.57 -3.35 17.64
N ILE A 425 -11.55 -2.49 17.69
CA ILE A 425 -11.03 -1.77 16.53
C ILE A 425 -9.66 -2.32 16.17
N HIS A 426 -9.46 -2.54 14.86
CA HIS A 426 -8.22 -3.07 14.32
C HIS A 426 -7.71 -2.22 13.16
N ALA A 427 -6.41 -1.90 13.16
CA ALA A 427 -5.73 -1.25 12.05
C ALA A 427 -5.21 -2.31 11.07
N ILE A 428 -5.77 -2.38 9.87
CA ILE A 428 -5.56 -3.46 8.90
C ILE A 428 -5.08 -2.91 7.56
N PRO A 429 -4.11 -3.54 6.87
CA PRO A 429 -3.74 -3.16 5.53
C PRO A 429 -4.82 -3.56 4.51
N VAL A 430 -5.12 -2.67 3.58
CA VAL A 430 -5.90 -2.93 2.38
C VAL A 430 -5.07 -2.67 1.12
N SER A 431 -5.33 -3.43 0.05
CA SER A 431 -4.62 -3.29 -1.23
C SER A 431 -5.51 -3.84 -2.34
N HIS A 432 -6.30 -3.00 -3.00
CA HIS A 432 -7.28 -3.42 -4.01
C HIS A 432 -7.70 -2.29 -4.93
N GLY A 433 -8.05 -2.62 -6.18
CA GLY A 433 -8.72 -1.75 -7.15
C GLY A 433 -10.23 -1.94 -7.20
N GLU A 434 -10.72 -3.11 -6.76
CA GLU A 434 -12.11 -3.55 -6.79
C GLU A 434 -12.53 -4.09 -5.42
N GLY A 435 -12.70 -3.19 -4.46
CA GLY A 435 -13.05 -3.55 -3.09
C GLY A 435 -14.40 -3.04 -2.61
N LYS A 436 -15.14 -2.30 -3.48
CA LYS A 436 -16.42 -1.70 -3.13
C LYS A 436 -17.50 -2.77 -2.98
N PHE A 437 -17.94 -3.03 -1.76
CA PHE A 437 -19.10 -3.87 -1.50
C PHE A 437 -20.37 -3.11 -1.88
N VAL A 438 -21.19 -3.74 -2.73
CA VAL A 438 -22.45 -3.20 -3.24
C VAL A 438 -23.56 -4.18 -2.93
N VAL A 439 -24.66 -3.67 -2.43
CA VAL A 439 -25.81 -4.46 -2.02
C VAL A 439 -27.11 -3.64 -2.18
N THR A 440 -28.24 -4.28 -2.48
CA THR A 440 -29.56 -3.62 -2.49
C THR A 440 -30.02 -3.29 -1.08
N ALA A 441 -31.01 -2.41 -0.95
CA ALA A 441 -31.57 -2.05 0.36
C ALA A 441 -32.22 -3.25 1.05
N GLU A 442 -32.86 -4.13 0.28
CA GLU A 442 -33.49 -5.36 0.77
C GLU A 442 -32.46 -6.35 1.31
N GLU A 443 -31.43 -6.65 0.53
CA GLU A 443 -30.35 -7.54 0.93
C GLU A 443 -29.55 -6.97 2.11
N PHE A 444 -29.32 -5.64 2.13
CA PHE A 444 -28.69 -4.99 3.28
C PHE A 444 -29.48 -5.19 4.55
N ALA A 445 -30.82 -5.04 4.49
CA ALA A 445 -31.67 -5.25 5.65
C ALA A 445 -31.57 -6.71 6.15
N GLU A 446 -31.53 -7.70 5.25
CA GLU A 446 -31.34 -9.10 5.62
C GLU A 446 -29.97 -9.35 6.26
N LEU A 447 -28.89 -8.83 5.67
CA LEU A 447 -27.53 -8.96 6.22
C LEU A 447 -27.43 -8.37 7.62
N ARG A 448 -28.00 -7.17 7.82
CA ARG A 448 -28.03 -6.48 9.10
C ARG A 448 -28.82 -7.26 10.15
N ASP A 449 -30.05 -7.64 9.81
CA ASP A 449 -30.99 -8.27 10.74
C ASP A 449 -30.55 -9.71 11.11
N ASN A 450 -29.87 -10.39 10.23
CA ASN A 450 -29.25 -11.69 10.49
C ASN A 450 -27.90 -11.62 11.21
N GLY A 451 -27.33 -10.40 11.44
CA GLY A 451 -26.02 -10.23 12.05
C GLY A 451 -24.86 -10.73 11.18
N GLN A 452 -25.02 -10.66 9.86
CA GLN A 452 -24.00 -11.14 8.90
C GLN A 452 -22.93 -10.09 8.58
N ILE A 453 -23.14 -8.82 8.92
CA ILE A 453 -22.12 -7.76 8.80
C ILE A 453 -21.26 -7.82 10.05
N PHE A 454 -20.05 -8.36 9.92
CA PHE A 454 -19.18 -8.50 11.08
C PHE A 454 -18.13 -7.40 11.20
N SER A 455 -17.79 -6.73 10.10
CA SER A 455 -16.74 -5.72 10.08
C SER A 455 -17.15 -4.50 9.24
N GLN A 456 -16.85 -3.30 9.77
CA GLN A 456 -17.09 -2.02 9.12
C GLN A 456 -15.85 -1.13 9.18
N TYR A 457 -15.61 -0.34 8.12
CA TYR A 457 -14.64 0.75 8.12
C TYR A 457 -15.06 1.84 9.10
N VAL A 458 -14.12 2.34 9.90
CA VAL A 458 -14.38 3.36 10.92
C VAL A 458 -13.39 4.52 10.82
N ASP A 459 -13.81 5.68 11.35
CA ASP A 459 -12.92 6.81 11.58
C ASP A 459 -12.02 6.58 12.82
N PHE A 460 -11.13 7.52 13.11
CA PHE A 460 -10.24 7.43 14.26
C PHE A 460 -10.94 7.52 15.63
N ASP A 461 -12.23 7.86 15.67
CA ASP A 461 -13.07 7.78 16.86
C ASP A 461 -13.81 6.43 16.97
N GLY A 462 -13.58 5.51 16.03
CA GLY A 462 -14.22 4.19 15.97
C GLY A 462 -15.66 4.19 15.45
N LYS A 463 -16.09 5.27 14.79
CA LYS A 463 -17.42 5.39 14.20
C LYS A 463 -17.41 4.97 12.73
N PRO A 464 -18.39 4.18 12.24
CA PRO A 464 -18.51 3.88 10.83
C PRO A 464 -18.52 5.16 9.99
N SER A 465 -17.75 5.16 8.91
CA SER A 465 -17.59 6.35 8.10
C SER A 465 -17.68 6.04 6.61
N MET A 466 -18.36 6.93 5.87
CA MET A 466 -18.41 6.94 4.41
C MET A 466 -17.40 7.90 3.78
N ASP A 467 -16.57 8.57 4.58
CA ASP A 467 -15.48 9.40 4.07
C ASP A 467 -14.38 8.54 3.43
N SER A 468 -13.92 8.91 2.24
CA SER A 468 -12.87 8.21 1.46
C SER A 468 -11.56 8.04 2.23
N LYS A 469 -11.32 8.91 3.18
CA LYS A 469 -10.18 8.79 4.09
C LYS A 469 -10.21 7.49 4.90
N TYR A 470 -11.38 7.03 5.28
CA TYR A 470 -11.61 5.88 6.15
C TYR A 470 -12.22 4.68 5.42
N ASN A 471 -13.11 4.93 4.47
CA ASN A 471 -13.74 3.91 3.60
C ASN A 471 -13.15 4.05 2.19
N PRO A 472 -12.00 3.41 1.93
CA PRO A 472 -11.18 3.74 0.75
C PRO A 472 -11.75 3.26 -0.57
N ASN A 473 -12.72 2.37 -0.54
CA ASN A 473 -13.34 1.78 -1.74
C ASN A 473 -14.77 2.27 -2.00
N GLY A 474 -15.39 2.98 -1.03
CA GLY A 474 -16.77 3.43 -1.15
C GLY A 474 -17.81 2.34 -0.86
N SER A 475 -17.44 1.28 -0.13
CA SER A 475 -18.36 0.21 0.29
C SER A 475 -19.60 0.78 0.97
N VAL A 476 -20.79 0.35 0.55
CA VAL A 476 -22.06 0.84 1.10
C VAL A 476 -22.12 0.59 2.59
N HIS A 477 -22.63 1.56 3.34
CA HIS A 477 -22.74 1.54 4.80
C HIS A 477 -21.44 1.16 5.53
N ALA A 478 -20.29 1.46 4.90
CA ALA A 478 -18.96 1.16 5.40
C ALA A 478 -18.66 -0.33 5.63
N ILE A 479 -19.36 -1.24 4.96
CA ILE A 479 -19.17 -2.69 5.12
C ILE A 479 -17.77 -3.08 4.61
N GLU A 480 -16.97 -3.72 5.48
CA GLU A 480 -15.65 -4.25 5.16
C GLU A 480 -15.66 -5.76 5.02
N GLY A 481 -16.50 -6.47 5.80
CA GLY A 481 -16.59 -7.92 5.78
C GLY A 481 -17.94 -8.45 6.22
N ILE A 482 -18.29 -9.63 5.69
CA ILE A 482 -19.55 -10.33 5.95
C ILE A 482 -19.34 -11.81 6.24
N THR A 483 -20.34 -12.44 6.87
CA THR A 483 -20.40 -13.89 7.10
C THR A 483 -21.54 -14.53 6.32
N SER A 484 -21.50 -15.86 6.17
CA SER A 484 -22.69 -16.65 5.83
C SER A 484 -23.68 -16.71 7.01
N LYS A 485 -24.96 -17.06 6.73
CA LYS A 485 -26.02 -17.16 7.75
C LYS A 485 -25.65 -18.07 8.93
N ASN A 486 -24.90 -19.14 8.67
CA ASN A 486 -24.43 -20.07 9.70
C ASN A 486 -23.05 -19.75 10.27
N GLY A 487 -22.42 -18.64 9.85
CA GLY A 487 -21.12 -18.19 10.32
C GLY A 487 -19.91 -19.04 9.91
N GLN A 488 -20.08 -20.13 9.14
CA GLN A 488 -18.97 -20.99 8.72
C GLN A 488 -18.06 -20.34 7.66
N ILE A 489 -18.64 -19.46 6.84
CA ILE A 489 -17.95 -18.78 5.77
C ILE A 489 -17.81 -17.31 6.13
N ILE A 490 -16.61 -16.76 6.00
CA ILE A 490 -16.31 -15.35 6.25
C ILE A 490 -15.54 -14.75 5.09
N GLY A 491 -15.77 -13.49 4.81
CA GLY A 491 -15.01 -12.78 3.77
C GLY A 491 -14.83 -11.30 4.10
N LYS A 492 -13.69 -10.74 3.72
CA LYS A 492 -13.31 -9.35 3.98
C LYS A 492 -12.30 -8.84 2.98
N MET A 493 -12.20 -7.51 2.83
CA MET A 493 -11.22 -6.88 1.95
C MET A 493 -9.86 -6.65 2.59
N GLY A 494 -9.82 -6.43 3.89
CA GLY A 494 -8.57 -6.17 4.63
C GLY A 494 -7.74 -7.44 4.86
N HIS A 495 -6.43 -7.29 4.76
CA HIS A 495 -5.44 -8.38 4.79
C HIS A 495 -4.93 -8.67 6.20
N SER A 496 -5.73 -9.38 7.00
CA SER A 496 -5.35 -9.77 8.37
C SER A 496 -4.21 -10.80 8.41
N GLU A 497 -3.99 -11.55 7.33
CA GLU A 497 -2.91 -12.52 7.17
C GLU A 497 -1.53 -11.85 7.05
N ARG A 498 -1.46 -10.57 6.70
CA ARG A 498 -0.20 -9.83 6.57
C ARG A 498 0.35 -9.31 7.89
N TYR A 499 -0.33 -9.58 8.99
CA TYR A 499 0.18 -9.19 10.30
C TYR A 499 1.14 -10.24 10.87
N GLU A 500 2.29 -9.75 11.31
CA GLU A 500 3.29 -10.51 12.07
C GLU A 500 3.84 -9.61 13.18
N ASP A 501 4.24 -10.19 14.31
CA ASP A 501 4.81 -9.44 15.43
C ASP A 501 6.04 -8.63 14.97
N GLY A 502 6.02 -7.34 15.25
CA GLY A 502 7.08 -6.42 14.84
C GLY A 502 6.85 -5.74 13.50
N LEU A 503 5.82 -6.10 12.72
CA LEU A 503 5.41 -5.35 11.54
C LEU A 503 4.51 -4.16 11.91
N PHE A 504 4.53 -3.13 11.07
CA PHE A 504 3.70 -1.92 11.21
C PHE A 504 3.83 -1.21 12.57
N GLN A 505 5.02 -1.24 13.18
CA GLN A 505 5.28 -0.64 14.51
C GLN A 505 5.01 0.87 14.55
N ASN A 506 5.17 1.56 13.43
CA ASN A 506 4.89 2.98 13.27
C ASN A 506 3.40 3.31 13.09
N ILE A 507 2.53 2.31 12.98
CA ILE A 507 1.07 2.47 12.88
C ILE A 507 0.47 2.13 14.24
N PRO A 508 -0.25 3.04 14.91
CA PRO A 508 -0.92 2.75 16.18
C PRO A 508 -2.09 1.76 16.01
N GLY A 509 -2.58 1.22 17.11
CA GLY A 509 -3.74 0.34 17.16
C GLY A 509 -3.42 -1.15 17.12
N ASN A 510 -4.42 -1.98 17.47
CA ASN A 510 -4.37 -3.43 17.37
C ASN A 510 -4.44 -3.87 15.90
N LYS A 511 -3.67 -4.89 15.53
CA LYS A 511 -3.61 -5.40 14.14
C LYS A 511 -3.99 -6.86 14.02
N ASP A 512 -4.06 -7.57 15.15
CA ASP A 512 -4.43 -8.98 15.19
C ASP A 512 -5.91 -9.16 15.46
N GLN A 513 -6.64 -9.64 14.47
CA GLN A 513 -8.07 -9.99 14.58
C GLN A 513 -8.30 -11.41 15.09
N HIS A 514 -7.25 -12.15 15.44
CA HIS A 514 -7.31 -13.53 15.94
C HIS A 514 -8.11 -14.52 15.08
N LEU A 515 -8.32 -14.24 13.79
CA LEU A 515 -9.13 -15.06 12.89
C LEU A 515 -8.56 -16.48 12.75
N PHE A 516 -7.24 -16.55 12.54
CA PHE A 516 -6.52 -17.81 12.32
C PHE A 516 -6.48 -18.67 13.58
N ALA A 517 -6.17 -18.05 14.72
CA ALA A 517 -6.22 -18.69 16.04
C ALA A 517 -7.62 -19.22 16.36
N SER A 518 -8.67 -18.44 16.09
CA SER A 518 -10.06 -18.81 16.31
C SER A 518 -10.46 -20.03 15.47
N ALA A 519 -10.08 -20.05 14.19
CA ALA A 519 -10.37 -21.18 13.31
C ALA A 519 -9.66 -22.47 13.75
N VAL A 520 -8.41 -22.37 14.17
CA VAL A 520 -7.66 -23.54 14.68
C VAL A 520 -8.26 -24.03 15.98
N ARG A 521 -8.59 -23.13 16.92
CA ARG A 521 -9.26 -23.48 18.19
C ARG A 521 -10.63 -24.13 17.97
N TYR A 522 -11.36 -23.71 16.97
CA TYR A 522 -12.66 -24.33 16.63
C TYR A 522 -12.53 -25.84 16.45
N PHE A 523 -11.50 -26.29 15.73
CA PHE A 523 -11.27 -27.73 15.51
C PHE A 523 -10.51 -28.41 16.65
N THR A 524 -9.55 -27.77 17.29
CA THR A 524 -8.77 -28.37 18.36
C THR A 524 -9.50 -28.38 19.70
N GLY A 525 -10.36 -27.37 19.92
CA GLY A 525 -11.06 -27.18 21.20
C GLY A 525 -10.17 -26.73 22.35
N LYS A 526 -8.95 -26.21 22.01
CA LYS A 526 -7.95 -25.74 22.99
C LYS A 526 -8.06 -24.25 23.21
#